data_25856e7024bde8d904751e6e8352a00a
#
_entry.id   25856e7024bde8d904751e6e8352a00a
#
_cell.length_a   1.000
_cell.length_b   1.000
_cell.length_c   1.000
_cell.angle_alpha   90.00
_cell.angle_beta   90.00
_cell.angle_gamma   90.00
#
_symmetry.space_group_name_H-M   'P 1'
#
loop_
_entity.id
_entity.type
_entity.pdbx_description
1 polymer ?
#
loop_
_entity_poly.entity_id
_entity_poly.type
_entity_poly.pdbx_seq_one_letter_code
_entity_poly.pdbx_strand_id
1 'polypeptide(L)'
;MKRKMMSLLLALAVMSGSSVYAKVIDVMSPNGAIKVSVDIKDRIYYSVSYDNDQLLKDCYLNLQLQNETLGTNPHLRSTKRGTIDESVKREIPFKNAIVRNHCNTLRMNFSGNYAVEFRVFDNGIAYRFVTDKKGDNIVMGEDFAINFPTNYKAHLSQPDGFKTSYECPYTHVDTEKYAATDRMSYLPVLIETDKAYKILISEADLSDYPCMFLKSTGKNGMQSIFPKAPLAFGEDGDRSLKITEEADYIAKTDGKRSFPWRMMVISKEDKELIENEMVYNLSAPCVLEDYSWIKPGQVSWEWWHDARLYGVDFRSGFNMDSYKYYIDFASKFGIPYIIMAAGWAKNTRDPLTPNTTI
;
A
#
# COMPACT_ATOMS: atom_id res chain seq x y z
N MET A 1 14.44 -41.01 78.35
CA MET A 1 15.01 -40.67 77.02
C MET A 1 13.85 -40.51 76.04
N LYS A 2 13.46 -39.24 75.68
CA LYS A 2 12.37 -38.95 74.75
C LYS A 2 13.00 -38.46 73.47
N ARG A 3 12.91 -39.21 72.33
CA ARG A 3 13.32 -38.82 71.03
C ARG A 3 12.22 -37.92 70.39
N LYS A 4 12.53 -36.67 70.08
CA LYS A 4 11.70 -35.79 69.29
C LYS A 4 11.92 -36.13 67.81
N MET A 5 10.86 -36.58 67.14
CA MET A 5 10.80 -36.66 65.72
C MET A 5 10.44 -35.27 65.11
N MET A 6 11.32 -34.72 64.37
CA MET A 6 11.11 -33.46 63.65
C MET A 6 10.61 -33.78 62.23
N SER A 7 9.32 -33.51 61.99
CA SER A 7 8.69 -33.69 60.65
C SER A 7 9.07 -32.52 59.77
N LEU A 8 9.78 -32.82 58.66
CA LEU A 8 10.15 -31.87 57.63
C LEU A 8 8.99 -31.82 56.62
N LEU A 9 8.21 -30.73 56.62
CA LEU A 9 7.20 -30.45 55.59
C LEU A 9 7.89 -29.86 54.34
N LEU A 10 7.95 -30.66 53.28
CA LEU A 10 8.41 -30.23 51.98
C LEU A 10 7.24 -29.53 51.24
N ALA A 11 7.24 -28.20 51.16
CA ALA A 11 6.27 -27.46 50.39
C ALA A 11 6.66 -27.54 48.89
N LEU A 12 5.92 -28.35 48.13
CA LEU A 12 5.97 -28.37 46.67
C LEU A 12 5.28 -27.11 46.13
N ALA A 13 6.05 -26.11 45.73
CA ALA A 13 5.52 -24.99 44.94
C ALA A 13 5.22 -25.48 43.52
N VAL A 14 3.96 -25.75 43.24
CA VAL A 14 3.48 -25.97 41.87
C VAL A 14 3.50 -24.62 41.16
N MET A 15 4.55 -24.36 40.39
CA MET A 15 4.55 -23.29 39.42
C MET A 15 3.56 -23.69 38.32
N SER A 16 2.32 -23.19 38.42
CA SER A 16 1.38 -23.21 37.30
C SER A 16 1.89 -22.24 36.23
N GLY A 17 2.75 -22.73 35.34
CA GLY A 17 3.06 -22.07 34.12
C GLY A 17 1.77 -21.95 33.31
N SER A 18 1.16 -20.76 33.27
CA SER A 18 0.11 -20.45 32.31
C SER A 18 0.74 -20.54 30.92
N SER A 19 0.54 -21.70 30.28
CA SER A 19 0.82 -21.83 28.84
C SER A 19 -0.09 -20.84 28.15
N VAL A 20 0.50 -19.76 27.61
CA VAL A 20 -0.17 -18.87 26.66
C VAL A 20 -0.46 -19.73 25.43
N TYR A 21 -1.67 -20.29 25.33
CA TYR A 21 -2.11 -20.96 24.12
C TYR A 21 -2.12 -19.91 23.01
N ALA A 22 -1.24 -20.06 22.05
CA ALA A 22 -1.26 -19.31 20.81
C ALA A 22 -2.66 -19.46 20.18
N LYS A 23 -3.39 -18.36 20.05
CA LYS A 23 -4.75 -18.37 19.51
C LYS A 23 -4.67 -18.08 18.02
N VAL A 24 -4.74 -19.11 17.19
CA VAL A 24 -4.87 -18.96 15.75
C VAL A 24 -6.32 -18.62 15.40
N ILE A 25 -6.50 -17.61 14.58
CA ILE A 25 -7.79 -17.11 14.14
C ILE A 25 -7.80 -17.11 12.62
N ASP A 26 -8.59 -18.00 12.02
CA ASP A 26 -8.70 -18.09 10.55
C ASP A 26 -9.83 -17.20 10.03
N VAL A 27 -9.63 -16.63 8.85
CA VAL A 27 -10.66 -16.02 8.01
C VAL A 27 -10.45 -16.47 6.57
N MET A 28 -11.54 -16.85 5.90
CA MET A 28 -11.50 -17.38 4.53
C MET A 28 -12.20 -16.41 3.59
N SER A 29 -11.85 -16.48 2.30
CA SER A 29 -12.63 -15.85 1.24
C SER A 29 -14.05 -16.44 1.14
N PRO A 30 -15.01 -15.74 0.52
CA PRO A 30 -16.36 -16.24 0.36
C PRO A 30 -16.43 -17.61 -0.35
N ASN A 31 -15.59 -17.83 -1.36
CA ASN A 31 -15.48 -19.11 -2.08
C ASN A 31 -14.65 -20.18 -1.33
N GLY A 32 -14.02 -19.81 -0.20
CA GLY A 32 -13.21 -20.71 0.63
C GLY A 32 -11.79 -20.99 0.12
N ALA A 33 -11.38 -20.45 -1.03
CA ALA A 33 -10.09 -20.76 -1.63
C ALA A 33 -8.91 -20.06 -0.92
N ILE A 34 -9.06 -18.81 -0.54
CA ILE A 34 -8.03 -18.04 0.17
C ILE A 34 -8.31 -18.12 1.67
N LYS A 35 -7.28 -18.46 2.44
CA LYS A 35 -7.33 -18.47 3.91
C LYS A 35 -6.22 -17.62 4.48
N VAL A 36 -6.57 -16.75 5.41
CA VAL A 36 -5.66 -16.01 6.27
C VAL A 36 -5.75 -16.59 7.66
N SER A 37 -4.62 -17.05 8.19
CA SER A 37 -4.47 -17.54 9.56
C SER A 37 -3.68 -16.53 10.37
N VAL A 38 -4.30 -15.91 11.38
CA VAL A 38 -3.67 -14.92 12.25
C VAL A 38 -3.30 -15.58 13.57
N ASP A 39 -2.02 -15.51 13.92
CA ASP A 39 -1.45 -16.08 15.15
C ASP A 39 -0.98 -14.96 16.06
N ILE A 40 -1.54 -14.91 17.28
CA ILE A 40 -1.27 -13.85 18.26
C ILE A 40 -0.29 -14.39 19.31
N LYS A 41 0.96 -13.92 19.25
CA LYS A 41 2.05 -14.26 20.15
C LYS A 41 2.70 -12.98 20.71
N ASP A 42 4.03 -12.91 20.70
CA ASP A 42 4.80 -11.68 20.96
C ASP A 42 4.53 -10.56 19.94
N ARG A 43 4.02 -10.95 18.75
CA ARG A 43 3.53 -10.06 17.69
C ARG A 43 2.23 -10.59 17.09
N ILE A 44 1.65 -9.83 16.20
CA ILE A 44 0.56 -10.28 15.34
C ILE A 44 1.18 -10.87 14.08
N TYR A 45 1.19 -12.21 14.00
CA TYR A 45 1.63 -12.93 12.81
C TYR A 45 0.45 -13.30 11.93
N TYR A 46 0.70 -13.43 10.64
CA TYR A 46 -0.30 -13.97 9.72
C TYR A 46 0.37 -14.81 8.64
N SER A 47 -0.39 -15.76 8.15
CA SER A 47 -0.01 -16.62 7.02
C SER A 47 -1.15 -16.67 6.02
N VAL A 48 -0.83 -16.87 4.75
CA VAL A 48 -1.81 -16.90 3.66
C VAL A 48 -1.65 -18.18 2.85
N SER A 49 -2.75 -18.85 2.59
CA SER A 49 -2.80 -19.99 1.68
C SER A 49 -3.91 -19.83 0.64
N TYR A 50 -3.72 -20.46 -0.53
CA TYR A 50 -4.71 -20.58 -1.59
C TYR A 50 -4.88 -22.07 -1.94
N ASP A 51 -6.10 -22.63 -1.87
CA ASP A 51 -6.38 -24.05 -2.07
C ASP A 51 -5.45 -24.98 -1.27
N ASN A 52 -5.10 -24.59 -0.03
CA ASN A 52 -4.13 -25.21 0.87
C ASN A 52 -2.64 -25.03 0.50
N ASP A 53 -2.32 -24.44 -0.63
CA ASP A 53 -0.95 -24.05 -0.96
C ASP A 53 -0.53 -22.85 -0.10
N GLN A 54 0.54 -23.00 0.67
CA GLN A 54 1.09 -21.93 1.50
C GLN A 54 1.77 -20.90 0.61
N LEU A 55 1.22 -19.68 0.53
CA LEU A 55 1.78 -18.59 -0.26
C LEU A 55 2.68 -17.66 0.56
N LEU A 56 2.25 -17.35 1.79
CA LEU A 56 3.00 -16.52 2.73
C LEU A 56 3.00 -17.20 4.11
N LYS A 57 4.13 -17.11 4.82
CA LYS A 57 4.28 -17.79 6.11
C LYS A 57 4.94 -16.89 7.14
N ASP A 58 4.38 -16.87 8.35
CA ASP A 58 4.92 -16.14 9.51
C ASP A 58 5.22 -14.65 9.19
N CYS A 59 4.39 -14.04 8.35
CA CYS A 59 4.38 -12.61 8.13
C CYS A 59 3.96 -11.90 9.41
N TYR A 60 4.42 -10.68 9.64
CA TYR A 60 4.00 -9.94 10.83
C TYR A 60 3.70 -8.49 10.51
N LEU A 61 2.95 -7.86 11.40
CA LEU A 61 2.55 -6.47 11.28
C LEU A 61 2.66 -5.76 12.63
N ASN A 62 3.08 -4.50 12.60
CA ASN A 62 2.96 -3.59 13.72
C ASN A 62 2.85 -2.13 13.24
N LEU A 63 2.47 -1.24 14.14
CA LEU A 63 2.45 0.20 13.92
C LEU A 63 3.18 0.88 15.09
N GLN A 64 4.29 1.52 14.76
CA GLN A 64 5.18 2.16 15.72
C GLN A 64 4.73 3.60 15.94
N LEU A 65 4.14 3.88 17.09
CA LEU A 65 3.84 5.23 17.55
C LEU A 65 4.98 5.74 18.43
N GLN A 66 5.04 7.06 18.64
CA GLN A 66 6.11 7.68 19.42
C GLN A 66 6.31 7.06 20.81
N ASN A 67 5.21 6.66 21.48
CA ASN A 67 5.23 6.18 22.86
C ASN A 67 4.92 4.70 23.01
N GLU A 68 4.53 4.01 21.96
CA GLU A 68 4.13 2.60 21.99
C GLU A 68 4.22 1.95 20.61
N THR A 69 4.32 0.63 20.55
CA THR A 69 4.25 -0.13 19.31
C THR A 69 3.02 -1.04 19.34
N LEU A 70 2.04 -0.72 18.53
CA LEU A 70 0.83 -1.53 18.38
C LEU A 70 1.17 -2.81 17.61
N GLY A 71 0.64 -3.95 18.08
CA GLY A 71 0.97 -5.25 17.51
C GLY A 71 2.16 -5.94 18.14
N THR A 72 2.85 -5.33 19.13
CA THR A 72 3.87 -5.96 19.96
C THR A 72 3.27 -6.36 21.32
N ASN A 73 3.49 -7.60 21.76
CA ASN A 73 2.84 -8.20 22.94
C ASN A 73 1.32 -7.91 23.00
N PRO A 74 0.58 -8.19 21.91
CA PRO A 74 -0.80 -7.75 21.77
C PRO A 74 -1.74 -8.53 22.69
N HIS A 75 -2.59 -7.82 23.43
CA HIS A 75 -3.63 -8.42 24.26
C HIS A 75 -4.99 -8.33 23.53
N LEU A 76 -5.39 -9.43 22.90
CA LEU A 76 -6.67 -9.53 22.19
C LEU A 76 -7.84 -9.48 23.18
N ARG A 77 -8.77 -8.54 22.96
CA ARG A 77 -10.00 -8.38 23.76
C ARG A 77 -11.19 -9.08 23.14
N SER A 78 -11.38 -8.87 21.84
CA SER A 78 -12.53 -9.43 21.12
C SER A 78 -12.27 -9.55 19.64
N THR A 79 -13.05 -10.41 19.00
CA THR A 79 -13.08 -10.53 17.54
C THR A 79 -14.49 -10.30 17.03
N LYS A 80 -14.62 -9.65 15.88
CA LYS A 80 -15.88 -9.52 15.14
C LYS A 80 -15.67 -10.02 13.73
N ARG A 81 -16.55 -10.92 13.28
CA ARG A 81 -16.59 -11.45 11.91
C ARG A 81 -17.80 -10.89 11.19
N GLY A 82 -17.71 -10.79 9.89
CA GLY A 82 -18.81 -10.37 9.03
C GLY A 82 -18.54 -10.70 7.58
N THR A 83 -19.50 -10.41 6.75
CA THR A 83 -19.40 -10.48 5.29
C THR A 83 -19.89 -9.18 4.72
N ILE A 84 -19.18 -8.64 3.74
CA ILE A 84 -19.63 -7.54 2.89
C ILE A 84 -20.05 -8.19 1.57
N ASP A 85 -21.22 -7.85 1.07
CA ASP A 85 -21.68 -8.25 -0.27
C ASP A 85 -22.56 -7.12 -0.80
N GLU A 86 -21.93 -6.22 -1.55
CA GLU A 86 -22.56 -5.03 -2.09
C GLU A 86 -22.07 -4.75 -3.51
N SER A 87 -22.86 -4.00 -4.26
CA SER A 87 -22.46 -3.51 -5.58
C SER A 87 -22.15 -2.02 -5.49
N VAL A 88 -20.95 -1.65 -5.84
CA VAL A 88 -20.48 -0.26 -5.87
C VAL A 88 -20.61 0.24 -7.30
N LYS A 89 -21.48 1.24 -7.52
CA LYS A 89 -21.52 1.98 -8.77
C LYS A 89 -20.36 2.96 -8.79
N ARG A 90 -19.62 2.96 -9.88
CA ARG A 90 -18.51 3.89 -10.04
C ARG A 90 -19.02 5.20 -10.61
N GLU A 91 -18.56 6.29 -10.07
CA GLU A 91 -18.87 7.66 -10.51
C GLU A 91 -18.37 7.86 -11.95
N ILE A 92 -17.13 7.41 -12.20
CA ILE A 92 -16.52 7.44 -13.52
C ILE A 92 -16.21 6.01 -13.92
N PRO A 93 -16.95 5.47 -14.92
CA PRO A 93 -16.71 4.11 -15.40
C PRO A 93 -15.28 3.96 -15.95
N PHE A 94 -14.62 2.86 -15.59
CA PHE A 94 -13.33 2.47 -16.16
C PHE A 94 -13.48 1.15 -16.93
N LYS A 95 -13.15 0.00 -16.30
CA LYS A 95 -13.39 -1.31 -16.92
C LYS A 95 -14.83 -1.77 -16.68
N ASN A 96 -15.30 -1.59 -15.45
CA ASN A 96 -16.65 -1.91 -15.05
C ASN A 96 -17.35 -0.67 -14.49
N ALA A 97 -18.62 -0.48 -14.84
CA ALA A 97 -19.46 0.57 -14.27
C ALA A 97 -19.96 0.22 -12.87
N ILE A 98 -20.06 -1.08 -12.58
CA ILE A 98 -20.48 -1.62 -11.28
C ILE A 98 -19.44 -2.66 -10.86
N VAL A 99 -18.93 -2.50 -9.65
CA VAL A 99 -17.95 -3.40 -9.03
C VAL A 99 -18.62 -4.12 -7.88
N ARG A 100 -18.49 -5.45 -7.82
CA ARG A 100 -18.94 -6.21 -6.66
C ARG A 100 -17.90 -6.14 -5.55
N ASN A 101 -18.29 -5.65 -4.38
CA ASN A 101 -17.51 -5.68 -3.16
C ASN A 101 -17.98 -6.88 -2.33
N HIS A 102 -17.29 -8.02 -2.49
CA HIS A 102 -17.65 -9.26 -1.80
C HIS A 102 -16.45 -9.84 -1.07
N CYS A 103 -16.49 -9.80 0.26
CA CYS A 103 -15.41 -10.31 1.10
C CYS A 103 -15.91 -10.73 2.47
N ASN A 104 -15.17 -11.62 3.13
CA ASN A 104 -15.32 -11.89 4.55
C ASN A 104 -14.39 -10.97 5.36
N THR A 105 -14.84 -10.54 6.52
CA THR A 105 -14.14 -9.60 7.37
C THR A 105 -13.81 -10.20 8.74
N LEU A 106 -12.64 -9.83 9.27
CA LEU A 106 -12.24 -10.13 10.63
C LEU A 106 -11.70 -8.85 11.26
N ARG A 107 -12.36 -8.35 12.29
CA ARG A 107 -11.85 -7.27 13.13
C ARG A 107 -11.43 -7.84 14.48
N MET A 108 -10.20 -7.58 14.86
CA MET A 108 -9.59 -7.96 16.12
C MET A 108 -9.34 -6.69 16.95
N ASN A 109 -10.01 -6.56 18.10
CA ASN A 109 -9.84 -5.42 18.99
C ASN A 109 -8.85 -5.78 20.10
N PHE A 110 -7.90 -4.90 20.33
CA PHE A 110 -6.82 -5.11 21.31
C PHE A 110 -6.90 -4.10 22.46
N SER A 111 -6.22 -4.40 23.56
CA SER A 111 -5.93 -3.42 24.58
C SER A 111 -5.08 -2.29 24.00
N GLY A 112 -5.23 -1.06 24.53
CA GLY A 112 -4.52 0.10 24.01
C GLY A 112 -5.30 0.84 22.91
N ASN A 113 -6.62 0.61 22.81
CA ASN A 113 -7.54 1.33 21.92
C ASN A 113 -7.14 1.27 20.45
N TYR A 114 -6.85 0.06 19.96
CA TYR A 114 -6.63 -0.19 18.55
C TYR A 114 -7.25 -1.51 18.11
N ALA A 115 -7.42 -1.64 16.82
CA ALA A 115 -7.86 -2.86 16.17
C ALA A 115 -7.02 -3.13 14.90
N VAL A 116 -7.03 -4.39 14.47
CA VAL A 116 -6.57 -4.80 13.14
C VAL A 116 -7.77 -5.38 12.40
N GLU A 117 -8.00 -4.90 11.19
CA GLU A 117 -9.06 -5.37 10.30
C GLU A 117 -8.46 -6.14 9.13
N PHE A 118 -8.98 -7.32 8.86
CA PHE A 118 -8.73 -8.08 7.65
C PHE A 118 -9.98 -8.11 6.78
N ARG A 119 -9.78 -8.00 5.46
CA ARG A 119 -10.77 -8.30 4.43
C ARG A 119 -10.18 -9.36 3.51
N VAL A 120 -10.92 -10.45 3.30
CA VAL A 120 -10.48 -11.57 2.47
C VAL A 120 -11.49 -11.73 1.34
N PHE A 121 -11.04 -11.42 0.13
CA PHE A 121 -11.78 -11.51 -1.13
C PHE A 121 -11.46 -12.83 -1.83
N ASP A 122 -12.24 -13.20 -2.83
CA ASP A 122 -11.95 -14.38 -3.66
C ASP A 122 -10.68 -14.25 -4.50
N ASN A 123 -10.19 -13.02 -4.68
CA ASN A 123 -9.02 -12.66 -5.48
C ASN A 123 -7.95 -11.87 -4.70
N GLY A 124 -7.94 -11.95 -3.36
CA GLY A 124 -6.91 -11.31 -2.56
C GLY A 124 -7.30 -11.02 -1.12
N ILE A 125 -6.38 -10.37 -0.43
CA ILE A 125 -6.52 -10.00 0.98
C ILE A 125 -6.11 -8.55 1.20
N ALA A 126 -6.63 -7.96 2.25
CA ALA A 126 -6.14 -6.69 2.76
C ALA A 126 -6.23 -6.64 4.29
N TYR A 127 -5.32 -5.87 4.91
CA TYR A 127 -5.46 -5.51 6.33
C TYR A 127 -5.14 -4.04 6.56
N ARG A 128 -5.64 -3.51 7.67
CA ARG A 128 -5.27 -2.18 8.18
C ARG A 128 -5.30 -2.12 9.70
N PHE A 129 -4.57 -1.17 10.24
CA PHE A 129 -4.75 -0.72 11.61
C PHE A 129 -5.91 0.26 11.71
N VAL A 130 -6.59 0.26 12.86
CA VAL A 130 -7.58 1.24 13.25
C VAL A 130 -7.28 1.66 14.69
N THR A 131 -7.18 2.95 14.94
CA THR A 131 -6.95 3.50 16.28
C THR A 131 -8.15 4.29 16.77
N ASP A 132 -8.35 4.31 18.08
CA ASP A 132 -9.35 5.13 18.78
C ASP A 132 -8.67 5.77 20.01
N LYS A 133 -7.61 6.53 19.72
CA LYS A 133 -6.79 7.21 20.73
C LYS A 133 -7.22 8.66 20.88
N LYS A 134 -6.90 9.26 22.02
CA LYS A 134 -7.13 10.70 22.25
C LYS A 134 -5.93 11.50 21.68
N GLY A 135 -6.22 12.66 21.12
CA GLY A 135 -5.22 13.54 20.53
C GLY A 135 -4.60 13.00 19.24
N ASP A 136 -3.42 13.45 18.91
CA ASP A 136 -2.70 13.06 17.70
C ASP A 136 -1.84 11.82 17.91
N ASN A 137 -1.66 11.04 16.85
CA ASN A 137 -0.64 10.01 16.74
C ASN A 137 0.58 10.55 15.99
N ILE A 138 1.76 10.42 16.56
CA ILE A 138 3.02 10.56 15.85
C ILE A 138 3.47 9.15 15.46
N VAL A 139 3.49 8.86 14.16
CA VAL A 139 3.83 7.54 13.61
C VAL A 139 5.30 7.52 13.25
N MET A 140 6.07 6.69 13.94
CA MET A 140 7.50 6.53 13.74
C MET A 140 7.83 5.56 12.60
N GLY A 141 6.95 4.58 12.37
CA GLY A 141 7.08 3.56 11.35
C GLY A 141 5.92 2.56 11.37
N GLU A 142 5.92 1.68 10.39
CA GLU A 142 4.98 0.57 10.27
C GLU A 142 5.73 -0.64 9.72
N ASP A 143 5.60 -1.79 10.33
CA ASP A 143 6.11 -3.04 9.78
C ASP A 143 4.98 -3.77 9.03
N PHE A 144 5.11 -3.77 7.72
CA PHE A 144 4.49 -4.73 6.82
C PHE A 144 5.59 -5.70 6.41
N ALA A 145 5.70 -6.81 7.14
CA ALA A 145 6.72 -7.80 6.86
C ALA A 145 6.09 -9.06 6.25
N ILE A 146 6.58 -9.44 5.09
CA ILE A 146 6.16 -10.64 4.37
C ILE A 146 7.32 -11.61 4.24
N ASN A 147 7.04 -12.90 4.44
CA ASN A 147 8.00 -13.98 4.31
C ASN A 147 7.46 -15.02 3.36
N PHE A 148 8.30 -15.45 2.44
CA PHE A 148 7.98 -16.46 1.46
C PHE A 148 8.39 -17.85 2.00
N PRO A 149 7.55 -18.89 1.83
CA PRO A 149 7.87 -20.23 2.34
C PRO A 149 8.99 -20.92 1.54
N THR A 150 9.21 -20.50 0.30
CA THR A 150 10.24 -20.99 -0.61
C THR A 150 10.69 -19.86 -1.55
N ASN A 151 11.64 -20.13 -2.43
CA ASN A 151 12.09 -19.15 -3.40
C ASN A 151 11.00 -18.84 -4.43
N TYR A 152 10.71 -17.56 -4.60
CA TYR A 152 9.80 -17.01 -5.60
C TYR A 152 10.56 -16.09 -6.55
N LYS A 153 9.88 -15.58 -7.57
CA LYS A 153 10.42 -14.54 -8.45
C LYS A 153 9.72 -13.21 -8.16
N ALA A 154 10.51 -12.19 -7.88
CA ALA A 154 10.03 -10.83 -7.68
C ALA A 154 10.30 -9.96 -8.91
N HIS A 155 9.34 -9.11 -9.25
CA HIS A 155 9.43 -8.09 -10.30
C HIS A 155 9.40 -6.73 -9.62
N LEU A 156 10.56 -6.07 -9.59
CA LEU A 156 10.84 -4.92 -8.74
C LEU A 156 11.14 -3.69 -9.60
N SER A 157 10.51 -2.58 -9.30
CA SER A 157 10.91 -1.26 -9.78
C SER A 157 11.70 -0.55 -8.68
N GLN A 158 13.01 -0.39 -8.89
CA GLN A 158 13.97 -0.03 -7.85
C GLN A 158 14.54 1.38 -8.06
N PRO A 159 13.93 2.43 -7.48
CA PRO A 159 14.41 3.79 -7.59
C PRO A 159 15.67 4.03 -6.75
N ASP A 160 16.41 5.10 -7.05
CA ASP A 160 17.58 5.51 -6.29
C ASP A 160 17.23 6.18 -4.94
N GLY A 161 15.98 6.62 -4.77
CA GLY A 161 15.48 7.29 -3.57
C GLY A 161 13.98 7.46 -3.59
N PHE A 162 13.45 8.10 -2.56
CA PHE A 162 12.00 8.38 -2.46
C PHE A 162 11.53 9.47 -3.43
N LYS A 163 12.41 10.40 -3.80
CA LYS A 163 12.10 11.47 -4.76
C LYS A 163 12.63 11.09 -6.14
N THR A 164 11.75 10.68 -7.04
CA THR A 164 12.08 10.27 -8.40
C THR A 164 10.83 10.32 -9.30
N SER A 165 11.00 10.17 -10.60
CA SER A 165 9.89 10.03 -11.57
C SER A 165 9.20 8.67 -11.51
N TYR A 166 9.75 7.70 -10.80
CA TYR A 166 9.27 6.30 -10.74
C TYR A 166 9.21 5.60 -12.10
N GLU A 167 10.15 5.92 -12.99
CA GLU A 167 10.25 5.38 -14.35
C GLU A 167 11.43 4.41 -14.49
N CYS A 168 11.69 3.63 -13.45
CA CYS A 168 12.78 2.65 -13.46
C CYS A 168 12.38 1.39 -14.26
N PRO A 169 13.31 0.78 -15.02
CA PRO A 169 13.12 -0.56 -15.55
C PRO A 169 12.89 -1.59 -14.44
N TYR A 170 12.06 -2.60 -14.73
CA TYR A 170 11.86 -3.68 -13.78
C TYR A 170 13.09 -4.59 -13.67
N THR A 171 13.45 -4.92 -12.44
CA THR A 171 14.44 -5.95 -12.11
C THR A 171 13.68 -7.24 -11.78
N HIS A 172 14.12 -8.36 -12.35
CA HIS A 172 13.56 -9.68 -12.11
C HIS A 172 14.56 -10.49 -11.29
N VAL A 173 14.20 -10.83 -10.06
CA VAL A 173 15.13 -11.47 -9.12
C VAL A 173 14.43 -12.59 -8.35
N ASP A 174 15.19 -13.66 -8.07
CA ASP A 174 14.77 -14.68 -7.12
C ASP A 174 14.71 -14.07 -5.72
N THR A 175 13.66 -14.32 -4.97
CA THR A 175 13.45 -13.66 -3.66
C THR A 175 14.54 -14.00 -2.64
N GLU A 176 15.17 -15.17 -2.73
CA GLU A 176 16.33 -15.57 -1.92
C GLU A 176 17.60 -14.79 -2.27
N LYS A 177 17.69 -14.25 -3.49
CA LYS A 177 18.82 -13.45 -3.97
C LYS A 177 18.64 -11.95 -3.79
N TYR A 178 17.44 -11.51 -3.45
CA TYR A 178 17.16 -10.10 -3.15
C TYR A 178 17.81 -9.74 -1.81
N ALA A 179 18.97 -9.09 -1.87
CA ALA A 179 19.77 -8.81 -0.69
C ALA A 179 19.27 -7.61 0.11
N ALA A 180 19.51 -7.59 1.42
CA ALA A 180 19.15 -6.46 2.28
C ALA A 180 19.87 -5.14 1.92
N THR A 181 21.00 -5.25 1.20
CA THR A 181 21.78 -4.12 0.67
C THR A 181 21.24 -3.57 -0.64
N ASP A 182 20.34 -4.32 -1.32
CA ASP A 182 19.77 -3.89 -2.59
C ASP A 182 18.82 -2.70 -2.40
N ARG A 183 18.55 -1.99 -3.49
CA ARG A 183 17.64 -0.85 -3.48
C ARG A 183 16.22 -1.29 -3.13
N MET A 184 15.46 -0.39 -2.51
CA MET A 184 14.03 -0.56 -2.28
C MET A 184 13.25 -0.61 -3.59
N SER A 185 12.04 -1.13 -3.54
CA SER A 185 11.09 -1.09 -4.65
C SER A 185 9.85 -0.27 -4.27
N TYR A 186 9.34 0.53 -5.21
CA TYR A 186 8.02 1.13 -5.05
C TYR A 186 6.91 0.16 -5.45
N LEU A 187 5.69 0.45 -5.04
CA LEU A 187 4.51 -0.35 -5.36
C LEU A 187 3.90 0.01 -6.73
N PRO A 188 3.23 -0.93 -7.38
CA PRO A 188 3.01 -2.32 -6.94
C PRO A 188 4.23 -3.21 -7.15
N VAL A 189 4.38 -4.23 -6.30
CA VAL A 189 5.39 -5.28 -6.46
C VAL A 189 4.69 -6.58 -6.83
N LEU A 190 5.12 -7.20 -7.91
CA LEU A 190 4.59 -8.49 -8.36
C LEU A 190 5.54 -9.63 -7.94
N ILE A 191 4.96 -10.64 -7.30
CA ILE A 191 5.64 -11.88 -6.93
C ILE A 191 5.00 -13.03 -7.71
N GLU A 192 5.82 -13.83 -8.36
CA GLU A 192 5.45 -15.06 -9.04
C GLU A 192 5.92 -16.24 -8.20
N THR A 193 4.98 -17.07 -7.75
CA THR A 193 5.28 -18.23 -6.91
C THR A 193 5.73 -19.42 -7.73
N ASP A 194 6.33 -20.41 -7.07
CA ASP A 194 6.74 -21.69 -7.67
C ASP A 194 5.56 -22.53 -8.24
N LYS A 195 4.34 -22.23 -7.80
CA LYS A 195 3.09 -22.85 -8.27
C LYS A 195 2.29 -21.98 -9.23
N ALA A 196 2.96 -21.00 -9.85
CA ALA A 196 2.40 -20.06 -10.82
C ALA A 196 1.30 -19.13 -10.28
N TYR A 197 1.08 -19.07 -8.95
CA TYR A 197 0.26 -17.98 -8.40
C TYR A 197 0.98 -16.65 -8.54
N LYS A 198 0.22 -15.59 -8.74
CA LYS A 198 0.70 -14.22 -8.74
C LYS A 198 0.22 -13.52 -7.47
N ILE A 199 1.12 -12.82 -6.80
CA ILE A 199 0.80 -11.97 -5.64
C ILE A 199 1.22 -10.55 -6.01
N LEU A 200 0.24 -9.67 -6.22
CA LEU A 200 0.50 -8.25 -6.47
C LEU A 200 0.30 -7.48 -5.17
N ILE A 201 1.40 -6.97 -4.63
CA ILE A 201 1.42 -6.21 -3.37
C ILE A 201 1.21 -4.74 -3.69
N SER A 202 0.24 -4.12 -3.02
CA SER A 202 -0.07 -2.69 -3.15
C SER A 202 -0.71 -2.14 -1.88
N GLU A 203 -1.24 -0.94 -1.96
CA GLU A 203 -1.96 -0.26 -0.88
C GLU A 203 -3.21 0.45 -1.44
N ALA A 204 -4.16 0.76 -0.58
CA ALA A 204 -5.37 1.48 -0.93
C ALA A 204 -5.80 2.41 0.21
N ASP A 205 -6.66 3.38 -0.10
CA ASP A 205 -7.17 4.38 0.83
C ASP A 205 -6.03 5.21 1.47
N LEU A 206 -5.06 5.59 0.64
CA LEU A 206 -3.87 6.34 1.04
C LEU A 206 -4.22 7.83 1.14
N SER A 207 -4.65 8.27 2.31
CA SER A 207 -4.91 9.67 2.63
C SER A 207 -4.03 10.13 3.78
N ASP A 208 -3.42 11.31 3.67
CA ASP A 208 -2.60 11.96 4.69
C ASP A 208 -1.56 11.03 5.37
N TYR A 209 -0.99 10.11 4.61
CA TYR A 209 -0.02 9.12 5.05
C TYR A 209 1.00 8.85 3.93
N PRO A 210 2.28 8.58 4.25
CA PRO A 210 3.29 8.32 3.22
C PRO A 210 3.02 7.00 2.50
N CYS A 211 3.34 6.96 1.20
CA CYS A 211 3.30 5.73 0.44
C CYS A 211 4.34 4.72 0.95
N MET A 212 3.98 3.44 0.86
CA MET A 212 4.83 2.33 1.27
C MET A 212 5.77 1.94 0.13
N PHE A 213 7.03 1.69 0.49
CA PHE A 213 8.01 1.01 -0.35
C PHE A 213 8.38 -0.30 0.31
N LEU A 214 8.95 -1.22 -0.45
CA LEU A 214 9.40 -2.51 0.06
C LEU A 214 10.91 -2.66 -0.11
N LYS A 215 11.53 -3.28 0.88
CA LYS A 215 12.94 -3.62 0.89
C LYS A 215 13.11 -5.07 1.31
N SER A 216 14.14 -5.72 0.81
CA SER A 216 14.48 -7.09 1.23
C SER A 216 14.84 -7.14 2.71
N THR A 217 14.40 -8.21 3.38
CA THR A 217 14.87 -8.57 4.72
C THR A 217 16.23 -9.29 4.71
N GLY A 218 16.72 -9.71 3.53
CA GLY A 218 17.88 -10.59 3.38
C GLY A 218 17.62 -12.04 3.81
N LYS A 219 16.36 -12.41 4.07
CA LYS A 219 15.93 -13.74 4.55
C LYS A 219 14.69 -14.25 3.81
N ASN A 220 14.73 -14.20 2.48
CA ASN A 220 13.61 -14.62 1.63
C ASN A 220 12.27 -13.94 2.02
N GLY A 221 12.31 -12.62 2.19
CA GLY A 221 11.16 -11.82 2.58
C GLY A 221 11.35 -10.35 2.26
N MET A 222 10.29 -9.59 2.45
CA MET A 222 10.29 -8.13 2.26
C MET A 222 9.67 -7.45 3.46
N GLN A 223 10.06 -6.21 3.70
CA GLN A 223 9.49 -5.35 4.73
C GLN A 223 9.27 -3.94 4.18
N SER A 224 8.32 -3.25 4.78
CA SER A 224 8.02 -1.87 4.45
C SER A 224 9.14 -0.91 4.84
N ILE A 225 9.26 0.13 4.04
CA ILE A 225 10.06 1.32 4.33
C ILE A 225 9.28 2.55 3.88
N PHE A 226 9.40 3.64 4.60
CA PHE A 226 8.65 4.88 4.36
C PHE A 226 9.58 6.08 4.33
N PRO A 227 9.28 7.12 3.51
CA PRO A 227 9.94 8.40 3.63
C PRO A 227 9.60 9.06 4.98
N LYS A 228 10.49 9.87 5.49
CA LYS A 228 10.24 10.74 6.63
C LYS A 228 9.36 11.91 6.23
N ALA A 229 8.58 12.44 7.18
CA ALA A 229 7.76 13.62 6.93
C ALA A 229 8.65 14.85 6.67
N PRO A 230 8.41 15.62 5.59
CA PRO A 230 9.20 16.82 5.33
C PRO A 230 8.81 17.94 6.30
N LEU A 231 9.79 18.65 6.86
CA LEU A 231 9.61 19.82 7.70
C LEU A 231 9.91 21.12 6.95
N ALA A 232 10.90 21.11 6.05
CA ALA A 232 11.23 22.26 5.25
C ALA A 232 11.60 21.89 3.81
N PHE A 233 11.36 22.84 2.92
CA PHE A 233 11.66 22.70 1.49
C PHE A 233 12.59 23.82 1.04
N GLY A 234 13.46 23.51 0.10
CA GLY A 234 14.29 24.45 -0.64
C GLY A 234 14.08 24.34 -2.14
N GLU A 235 14.62 25.28 -2.87
CA GLU A 235 14.57 25.27 -4.34
C GLU A 235 15.44 24.16 -4.94
N ASP A 236 14.94 23.54 -6.01
CA ASP A 236 15.65 22.53 -6.81
C ASP A 236 15.34 22.78 -8.29
N GLY A 237 15.96 23.84 -8.84
CA GLY A 237 15.65 24.36 -10.15
C GLY A 237 14.32 25.14 -10.18
N ASP A 238 13.75 25.32 -11.38
CA ASP A 238 12.52 26.08 -11.61
C ASP A 238 11.24 25.24 -11.41
N ARG A 239 11.35 23.91 -11.44
CA ARG A 239 10.21 22.97 -11.47
C ARG A 239 10.13 22.06 -10.26
N SER A 240 11.10 22.08 -9.36
CA SER A 240 11.19 21.09 -8.30
C SER A 240 11.54 21.73 -6.97
N LEU A 241 11.16 21.04 -5.91
CA LEU A 241 11.59 21.33 -4.55
C LEU A 241 12.43 20.18 -4.02
N LYS A 242 13.44 20.47 -3.22
CA LYS A 242 14.16 19.48 -2.41
C LYS A 242 13.73 19.62 -0.95
N ILE A 243 13.65 18.50 -0.27
CA ILE A 243 13.46 18.48 1.18
C ILE A 243 14.79 18.91 1.81
N THR A 244 14.76 19.96 2.61
CA THR A 244 15.96 20.49 3.31
C THR A 244 15.99 20.08 4.77
N GLU A 245 14.86 19.71 5.33
CA GLU A 245 14.73 19.21 6.70
C GLU A 245 13.65 18.14 6.76
N GLU A 246 13.95 17.02 7.43
CA GLU A 246 13.03 15.91 7.65
C GLU A 246 12.77 15.73 9.15
N ALA A 247 11.57 15.29 9.48
CA ALA A 247 11.21 14.85 10.83
C ALA A 247 11.90 13.52 11.19
N ASP A 248 11.85 13.16 12.44
CA ASP A 248 12.22 11.84 12.91
C ASP A 248 11.09 10.80 12.78
N TYR A 249 9.89 11.24 12.38
CA TYR A 249 8.68 10.43 12.18
C TYR A 249 8.25 10.39 10.70
N ILE A 250 7.33 9.46 10.36
CA ILE A 250 6.81 9.30 8.99
C ILE A 250 5.47 10.03 8.77
N ALA A 251 4.65 10.17 9.83
CA ALA A 251 3.37 10.89 9.76
C ALA A 251 2.94 11.44 11.12
N LYS A 252 2.18 12.52 11.09
CA LYS A 252 1.38 13.02 12.21
C LYS A 252 -0.09 12.93 11.81
N THR A 253 -0.89 12.23 12.58
CA THR A 253 -2.28 11.90 12.22
C THR A 253 -3.21 12.04 13.41
N ASP A 254 -4.51 12.12 13.15
CA ASP A 254 -5.51 12.02 14.21
C ASP A 254 -5.38 10.72 14.98
N GLY A 255 -5.63 10.76 16.30
CA GLY A 255 -5.61 9.58 17.16
C GLY A 255 -6.74 8.59 16.87
N LYS A 256 -7.88 9.07 16.37
CA LYS A 256 -8.99 8.25 15.93
C LYS A 256 -9.05 8.21 14.42
N ARG A 257 -8.53 7.12 13.85
CA ARG A 257 -8.48 6.95 12.39
C ARG A 257 -8.39 5.49 11.96
N SER A 258 -8.67 5.25 10.68
CA SER A 258 -8.23 4.06 9.94
C SER A 258 -6.95 4.39 9.17
N PHE A 259 -5.97 3.48 9.20
CA PHE A 259 -4.75 3.58 8.41
C PHE A 259 -4.98 3.03 7.00
N PRO A 260 -4.10 3.32 6.03
CA PRO A 260 -4.22 2.75 4.70
C PRO A 260 -4.27 1.22 4.71
N TRP A 261 -4.98 0.66 3.74
CA TRP A 261 -5.00 -0.78 3.54
C TRP A 261 -3.68 -1.26 2.94
N ARG A 262 -3.11 -2.30 3.53
CA ARG A 262 -2.04 -3.10 2.93
C ARG A 262 -2.71 -4.26 2.23
N MET A 263 -2.62 -4.29 0.90
CA MET A 263 -3.39 -5.23 0.08
C MET A 263 -2.48 -6.12 -0.77
N MET A 264 -2.96 -7.31 -1.02
CA MET A 264 -2.35 -8.29 -1.91
C MET A 264 -3.44 -8.88 -2.80
N VAL A 265 -3.34 -8.63 -4.10
CA VAL A 265 -4.11 -9.37 -5.08
C VAL A 265 -3.47 -10.74 -5.24
N ILE A 266 -4.25 -11.80 -5.24
CA ILE A 266 -3.78 -13.18 -5.41
C ILE A 266 -4.55 -13.78 -6.57
N SER A 267 -3.83 -14.21 -7.61
CA SER A 267 -4.42 -14.72 -8.83
C SER A 267 -3.69 -15.96 -9.35
N LYS A 268 -4.40 -16.80 -10.07
CA LYS A 268 -3.84 -17.93 -10.84
C LYS A 268 -3.51 -17.53 -12.28
N GLU A 269 -4.12 -16.48 -12.79
CA GLU A 269 -4.00 -16.06 -14.18
C GLU A 269 -3.62 -14.57 -14.30
N ASP A 270 -2.73 -14.26 -15.21
CA ASP A 270 -2.21 -12.90 -15.40
C ASP A 270 -3.32 -11.90 -15.76
N LYS A 271 -4.33 -12.32 -16.54
CA LYS A 271 -5.45 -11.46 -16.93
C LYS A 271 -6.24 -10.92 -15.74
N GLU A 272 -6.36 -11.70 -14.65
CA GLU A 272 -7.12 -11.31 -13.46
C GLU A 272 -6.44 -10.15 -12.71
N LEU A 273 -5.12 -9.99 -12.83
CA LEU A 273 -4.41 -8.84 -12.24
C LEU A 273 -4.83 -7.52 -12.89
N ILE A 274 -5.02 -7.53 -14.24
CA ILE A 274 -5.41 -6.33 -14.99
C ILE A 274 -6.86 -5.95 -14.68
N GLU A 275 -7.73 -6.93 -14.43
CA GLU A 275 -9.16 -6.72 -14.15
C GLU A 275 -9.46 -6.51 -12.67
N ASN A 276 -8.44 -6.59 -11.80
CA ASN A 276 -8.65 -6.46 -10.36
C ASN A 276 -9.08 -5.04 -9.97
N GLU A 277 -10.09 -4.96 -9.13
CA GLU A 277 -10.68 -3.70 -8.65
C GLU A 277 -10.70 -3.59 -7.12
N MET A 278 -9.89 -4.38 -6.39
CA MET A 278 -9.83 -4.34 -4.92
C MET A 278 -9.52 -2.95 -4.36
N VAL A 279 -8.71 -2.14 -5.07
CA VAL A 279 -8.40 -0.76 -4.66
C VAL A 279 -9.69 0.04 -4.45
N TYR A 280 -10.66 -0.10 -5.34
CA TYR A 280 -11.93 0.63 -5.24
C TYR A 280 -12.82 0.09 -4.12
N ASN A 281 -12.80 -1.23 -3.88
CA ASN A 281 -13.56 -1.87 -2.80
C ASN A 281 -13.00 -1.54 -1.40
N LEU A 282 -11.73 -1.12 -1.35
CA LEU A 282 -11.03 -0.79 -0.10
C LEU A 282 -10.98 0.71 0.17
N SER A 283 -11.14 1.54 -0.85
CA SER A 283 -11.08 3.00 -0.72
C SER A 283 -12.38 3.58 -0.16
N ALA A 284 -12.26 4.75 0.46
CA ALA A 284 -13.41 5.51 0.92
C ALA A 284 -14.33 5.89 -0.27
N PRO A 285 -15.64 6.01 -0.05
CA PRO A 285 -16.56 6.49 -1.09
C PRO A 285 -16.20 7.90 -1.58
N CYS A 286 -16.57 8.21 -2.83
CA CYS A 286 -16.47 9.55 -3.36
C CYS A 286 -17.25 10.55 -2.50
N VAL A 287 -16.63 11.69 -2.22
CA VAL A 287 -17.25 12.77 -1.41
C VAL A 287 -17.73 13.94 -2.27
N LEU A 288 -17.53 13.89 -3.59
CA LEU A 288 -18.03 14.92 -4.50
C LEU A 288 -19.54 14.77 -4.68
N GLU A 289 -20.28 15.85 -4.48
CA GLU A 289 -21.73 15.88 -4.71
C GLU A 289 -22.07 15.88 -6.20
N ASP A 290 -21.25 16.56 -7.01
CA ASP A 290 -21.36 16.59 -8.48
C ASP A 290 -20.02 16.28 -9.12
N TYR A 291 -20.00 15.26 -9.93
CA TYR A 291 -18.85 14.84 -10.77
C TYR A 291 -19.19 14.74 -12.26
N SER A 292 -20.35 15.30 -12.67
CA SER A 292 -20.83 15.27 -14.05
C SER A 292 -19.91 16.01 -15.04
N TRP A 293 -19.11 16.93 -14.51
CA TRP A 293 -18.11 17.67 -15.26
C TRP A 293 -16.86 16.83 -15.64
N ILE A 294 -16.62 15.72 -14.95
CA ILE A 294 -15.49 14.83 -15.23
C ILE A 294 -15.86 13.96 -16.44
N LYS A 295 -15.24 14.23 -17.58
CA LYS A 295 -15.50 13.52 -18.84
C LYS A 295 -14.19 12.86 -19.30
N PRO A 296 -14.00 11.55 -19.11
CA PRO A 296 -12.86 10.82 -19.66
C PRO A 296 -12.80 10.97 -21.19
N GLY A 297 -11.60 11.04 -21.72
CA GLY A 297 -11.40 11.16 -23.17
C GLY A 297 -9.95 11.02 -23.54
N GLN A 298 -9.72 10.95 -24.86
CA GLN A 298 -8.37 10.98 -25.42
C GLN A 298 -7.77 12.37 -25.31
N VAL A 299 -6.46 12.42 -25.18
CA VAL A 299 -5.69 13.66 -25.05
C VAL A 299 -4.58 13.67 -26.08
N SER A 300 -4.44 14.78 -26.80
CA SER A 300 -3.24 15.08 -27.59
C SER A 300 -2.21 15.72 -26.67
N TRP A 301 -1.04 15.10 -26.57
CA TRP A 301 0.01 15.50 -25.63
C TRP A 301 1.34 15.71 -26.36
N GLU A 302 1.81 16.96 -26.40
CA GLU A 302 3.00 17.38 -27.15
C GLU A 302 4.31 16.82 -26.59
N TRP A 303 4.38 16.61 -25.27
CA TRP A 303 5.60 16.15 -24.61
C TRP A 303 6.00 14.71 -24.95
N TRP A 304 5.04 13.87 -25.36
CA TRP A 304 5.32 12.47 -25.68
C TRP A 304 6.41 12.28 -26.72
N HIS A 305 6.59 13.26 -27.62
CA HIS A 305 7.61 13.26 -28.65
C HIS A 305 8.45 14.57 -28.65
N ASP A 306 8.67 15.13 -27.45
CA ASP A 306 9.54 16.28 -27.21
C ASP A 306 9.07 17.54 -27.95
N ALA A 307 7.76 17.75 -28.02
CA ALA A 307 7.11 18.88 -28.73
C ALA A 307 7.58 19.06 -30.19
N ARG A 308 8.02 17.98 -30.83
CA ARG A 308 8.53 18.02 -32.23
C ARG A 308 7.40 17.72 -33.20
N LEU A 309 7.28 18.60 -34.17
CA LEU A 309 6.40 18.43 -35.33
C LEU A 309 7.24 18.17 -36.60
N TYR A 310 6.70 17.36 -37.47
CA TYR A 310 7.33 17.04 -38.75
C TYR A 310 6.49 17.59 -39.91
N GLY A 311 7.15 18.11 -40.98
CA GLY A 311 6.46 18.62 -42.16
C GLY A 311 5.75 19.95 -41.95
N VAL A 312 6.22 20.77 -41.02
CA VAL A 312 5.74 22.14 -40.78
C VAL A 312 6.78 23.16 -41.27
N ASP A 313 6.33 24.37 -41.62
CA ASP A 313 7.14 25.47 -42.13
C ASP A 313 7.62 26.45 -41.06
N PHE A 314 7.43 26.09 -39.79
CA PHE A 314 7.88 26.84 -38.63
C PHE A 314 8.75 25.99 -37.72
N ARG A 315 9.49 26.63 -36.81
CA ARG A 315 10.28 25.92 -35.78
C ARG A 315 9.34 25.36 -34.73
N SER A 316 9.21 24.02 -34.64
CA SER A 316 8.44 23.36 -33.61
C SER A 316 9.08 23.50 -32.21
N GLY A 317 8.25 23.40 -31.17
CA GLY A 317 8.65 23.53 -29.76
C GLY A 317 7.49 24.05 -28.93
N PHE A 318 7.80 24.57 -27.73
CA PHE A 318 6.82 25.23 -26.87
C PHE A 318 6.54 26.64 -27.39
N ASN A 319 5.70 26.79 -28.40
CA ASN A 319 5.30 28.03 -29.00
C ASN A 319 3.90 27.98 -29.57
N MET A 320 3.33 29.15 -29.86
CA MET A 320 1.96 29.34 -30.32
C MET A 320 1.64 28.52 -31.57
N ASP A 321 2.54 28.47 -32.54
CA ASP A 321 2.27 27.79 -33.83
C ASP A 321 2.21 26.27 -33.64
N SER A 322 3.07 25.72 -32.78
CA SER A 322 3.01 24.30 -32.40
C SER A 322 1.70 23.96 -31.70
N TYR A 323 1.25 24.76 -30.74
CA TYR A 323 0.00 24.47 -30.02
C TYR A 323 -1.23 24.63 -30.92
N LYS A 324 -1.26 25.61 -31.86
CA LYS A 324 -2.31 25.67 -32.87
C LYS A 324 -2.35 24.40 -33.71
N TYR A 325 -1.20 23.89 -34.13
CA TYR A 325 -1.12 22.63 -34.86
C TYR A 325 -1.70 21.47 -34.10
N TYR A 326 -1.36 21.32 -32.82
CA TYR A 326 -1.91 20.25 -31.95
C TYR A 326 -3.43 20.40 -31.73
N ILE A 327 -3.94 21.63 -31.61
CA ILE A 327 -5.38 21.91 -31.50
C ILE A 327 -6.08 21.51 -32.78
N ASP A 328 -5.56 21.92 -33.95
CA ASP A 328 -6.13 21.60 -35.25
C ASP A 328 -6.12 20.09 -35.50
N PHE A 329 -5.02 19.41 -35.15
CA PHE A 329 -4.92 17.96 -35.21
C PHE A 329 -5.97 17.28 -34.30
N ALA A 330 -6.07 17.69 -33.04
CA ALA A 330 -7.04 17.15 -32.11
C ALA A 330 -8.47 17.34 -32.61
N SER A 331 -8.79 18.54 -33.08
CA SER A 331 -10.10 18.86 -33.68
C SER A 331 -10.41 17.98 -34.91
N LYS A 332 -9.45 17.83 -35.82
CA LYS A 332 -9.61 17.02 -37.04
C LYS A 332 -9.92 15.55 -36.74
N PHE A 333 -9.33 14.99 -35.70
CA PHE A 333 -9.48 13.59 -35.32
C PHE A 333 -10.47 13.34 -34.16
N GLY A 334 -11.21 14.38 -33.74
CA GLY A 334 -12.21 14.25 -32.66
C GLY A 334 -11.63 13.95 -31.29
N ILE A 335 -10.37 14.36 -31.06
CA ILE A 335 -9.70 14.23 -29.73
C ILE A 335 -10.16 15.41 -28.89
N PRO A 336 -10.89 15.16 -27.75
CA PRO A 336 -11.55 16.22 -27.01
C PRO A 336 -10.62 17.13 -26.22
N TYR A 337 -9.38 16.70 -25.96
CA TYR A 337 -8.46 17.40 -25.06
C TYR A 337 -7.07 17.56 -25.67
N ILE A 338 -6.40 18.64 -25.29
CA ILE A 338 -4.94 18.79 -25.40
C ILE A 338 -4.34 19.04 -24.03
N ILE A 339 -3.09 18.66 -23.83
CA ILE A 339 -2.30 19.02 -22.65
C ILE A 339 -1.20 19.99 -23.09
N MET A 340 -1.08 21.11 -22.36
CA MET A 340 0.10 21.96 -22.34
C MET A 340 0.90 21.60 -21.10
N ALA A 341 1.84 20.67 -21.22
CA ALA A 341 2.54 20.11 -20.08
C ALA A 341 3.49 21.11 -19.40
N ALA A 342 4.13 21.97 -20.18
CA ALA A 342 5.08 22.95 -19.66
C ALA A 342 5.07 24.24 -20.48
N GLY A 343 5.65 25.30 -19.91
CA GLY A 343 5.90 26.55 -20.62
C GLY A 343 4.75 27.56 -20.63
N TRP A 344 3.51 27.16 -20.28
CA TRP A 344 2.34 28.05 -20.26
C TRP A 344 2.37 29.10 -19.14
N ALA A 345 3.06 28.85 -18.04
CA ALA A 345 3.33 29.79 -16.96
C ALA A 345 4.78 30.28 -17.03
N LYS A 346 5.06 31.49 -16.52
CA LYS A 346 6.39 32.06 -16.47
C LYS A 346 7.38 31.18 -15.69
N ASN A 347 6.91 30.59 -14.62
CA ASN A 347 7.58 29.53 -13.88
C ASN A 347 6.55 28.70 -13.12
N THR A 348 6.92 27.50 -12.66
CA THR A 348 6.01 26.57 -11.97
C THR A 348 5.60 27.01 -10.58
N ARG A 349 6.27 28.00 -9.99
CA ARG A 349 5.96 28.57 -8.68
C ARG A 349 4.97 29.71 -8.73
N ASP A 350 4.81 30.30 -9.90
CA ASP A 350 3.84 31.37 -10.16
C ASP A 350 2.93 30.98 -11.35
N PRO A 351 1.96 30.08 -11.12
CA PRO A 351 1.08 29.60 -12.19
C PRO A 351 0.07 30.67 -12.65
N LEU A 352 -0.06 31.78 -11.91
CA LEU A 352 -1.00 32.86 -12.26
C LEU A 352 -0.37 33.89 -13.21
N THR A 353 0.95 33.86 -13.41
CA THR A 353 1.63 34.71 -14.38
C THR A 353 1.85 33.94 -15.70
N PRO A 354 1.08 34.21 -16.75
CA PRO A 354 1.24 33.54 -18.03
C PRO A 354 2.63 33.79 -18.64
N ASN A 355 3.13 32.81 -19.37
CA ASN A 355 4.30 33.00 -20.21
C ASN A 355 3.85 33.67 -21.53
N THR A 356 4.17 34.92 -21.70
CA THR A 356 3.77 35.73 -22.89
C THR A 356 4.63 35.44 -24.10
N THR A 357 5.61 34.55 -24.02
CA THR A 357 6.49 34.17 -25.14
C THR A 357 6.06 32.89 -25.84
N ILE A 358 4.97 32.25 -25.40
CA ILE A 358 4.35 31.08 -26.04
C ILE A 358 3.20 31.50 -26.92
#